data_a6d0c2f5e50e8a073d1f46c241f2d2ea
#
_entry.id   a6d0c2f5e50e8a073d1f46c241f2d2ea
#
_cell.length_a   1.000
_cell.length_b   1.000
_cell.length_c   1.000
_cell.angle_alpha   90.00
_cell.angle_beta   90.00
_cell.angle_gamma   90.00
#
_symmetry.space_group_name_H-M   'P 1'
#
loop_
_entity.id
_entity.type
_entity.pdbx_description
1 polymer ?
#
loop_
_entity_poly.entity_id
_entity_poly.type
_entity_poly.pdbx_seq_one_letter_code
_entity_poly.pdbx_strand_id
1 'polypeptide(L)'
;MIAYPVDRNGLKISSNQSYDVSHRHYSHLMMIYPYYVMNAEQPENIPLIKKSIEHWQSKKGALQGYSLSGAASMYAMMGDGDKALEYLHQLHNEFIQPNTLYKESGPVIETPLSMAQSLHELSLQYWNGVLRIFPAIPSSWKDVSFDNFLTDAAFLVSAKYENGQTQEVTLTAQHNGEIKVKTGIKNPEYTITGKGK
;
A
#
# COMPACT_ATOMS: atom_id res chain seq x y z
N MET A 1 2.25 3.58 25.95
CA MET A 1 1.90 2.97 24.65
C MET A 1 0.70 2.09 24.90
N ILE A 2 -0.39 2.24 24.12
CA ILE A 2 -1.57 1.36 24.24
C ILE A 2 -1.22 0.04 23.54
N ALA A 3 -1.30 -1.07 24.26
CA ALA A 3 -1.09 -2.39 23.67
C ALA A 3 -2.34 -2.79 22.85
N TYR A 4 -2.15 -3.14 21.59
CA TYR A 4 -3.24 -3.68 20.78
C TYR A 4 -3.63 -5.08 21.26
N PRO A 5 -4.93 -5.39 21.32
CA PRO A 5 -5.38 -6.71 21.73
C PRO A 5 -5.04 -7.73 20.63
N VAL A 6 -4.38 -8.80 21.04
CA VAL A 6 -3.96 -9.90 20.16
C VAL A 6 -4.40 -11.25 20.71
N ASP A 7 -4.53 -12.24 19.84
CA ASP A 7 -4.70 -13.65 20.19
C ASP A 7 -3.84 -14.55 19.30
N ARG A 8 -4.10 -15.85 19.35
CA ARG A 8 -3.37 -16.83 18.51
C ARG A 8 -3.53 -16.60 17.00
N ASN A 9 -4.51 -15.84 16.56
CA ASN A 9 -4.84 -15.60 15.15
C ASN A 9 -4.36 -14.22 14.65
N GLY A 10 -3.91 -13.34 15.55
CA GLY A 10 -3.42 -12.00 15.21
C GLY A 10 -4.15 -10.91 15.99
N LEU A 11 -4.34 -9.75 15.34
CA LEU A 11 -5.03 -8.61 15.92
C LEU A 11 -6.52 -8.89 16.09
N LYS A 12 -7.06 -8.53 17.26
CA LYS A 12 -8.47 -8.68 17.63
C LYS A 12 -9.26 -7.42 17.28
N ILE A 13 -10.60 -7.55 17.26
CA ILE A 13 -11.50 -6.41 17.12
C ILE A 13 -11.46 -5.53 18.39
N SER A 14 -11.46 -6.16 19.57
CA SER A 14 -11.39 -5.49 20.87
C SER A 14 -10.73 -6.39 21.91
N SER A 15 -10.56 -5.91 23.13
CA SER A 15 -9.97 -6.69 24.24
C SER A 15 -10.68 -8.02 24.49
N ASN A 16 -11.97 -8.09 24.27
CA ASN A 16 -12.85 -9.25 24.56
C ASN A 16 -13.44 -9.88 23.31
N GLN A 17 -13.09 -9.43 22.09
CA GLN A 17 -13.67 -9.96 20.87
C GLN A 17 -12.60 -10.27 19.84
N SER A 18 -12.42 -11.53 19.50
CA SER A 18 -11.60 -12.00 18.40
C SER A 18 -12.26 -11.71 17.07
N TYR A 19 -11.47 -11.73 15.99
CA TYR A 19 -12.00 -11.65 14.63
C TYR A 19 -12.43 -13.04 14.15
N ASP A 20 -13.68 -13.40 14.40
CA ASP A 20 -14.20 -14.74 14.11
C ASP A 20 -15.26 -14.77 12.99
N VAL A 21 -15.84 -13.61 12.66
CA VAL A 21 -16.88 -13.46 11.65
C VAL A 21 -16.32 -12.73 10.44
N SER A 22 -16.56 -13.27 9.25
CA SER A 22 -16.13 -12.64 7.99
C SER A 22 -16.73 -11.26 7.81
N HIS A 23 -15.92 -10.29 7.41
CA HIS A 23 -16.34 -8.95 7.09
C HIS A 23 -15.47 -8.38 5.97
N ARG A 24 -16.06 -7.62 5.03
CA ARG A 24 -15.33 -7.04 3.89
C ARG A 24 -14.39 -5.91 4.29
N HIS A 25 -14.68 -5.19 5.37
CA HIS A 25 -13.84 -4.13 5.88
C HIS A 25 -12.85 -4.64 6.93
N TYR A 26 -11.73 -3.94 7.05
CA TYR A 26 -10.59 -4.29 7.91
C TYR A 26 -10.41 -3.28 9.06
N SER A 27 -11.51 -2.85 9.68
CA SER A 27 -11.47 -1.85 10.76
C SER A 27 -10.55 -2.22 11.95
N HIS A 28 -10.39 -3.52 12.22
CA HIS A 28 -9.44 -4.02 13.22
C HIS A 28 -7.96 -3.96 12.78
N LEU A 29 -7.68 -3.62 11.51
CA LEU A 29 -6.33 -3.47 10.95
C LEU A 29 -6.01 -2.03 10.53
N MET A 30 -6.85 -1.05 10.87
CA MET A 30 -6.66 0.35 10.45
C MET A 30 -5.36 0.96 10.99
N MET A 31 -4.83 0.48 12.12
CA MET A 31 -3.52 0.90 12.62
C MET A 31 -2.37 0.48 11.68
N ILE A 32 -2.59 -0.53 10.82
CA ILE A 32 -1.65 -0.94 9.79
C ILE A 32 -1.86 -0.07 8.55
N TYR A 33 -3.09 -0.02 8.03
CA TYR A 33 -3.48 0.74 6.86
C TYR A 33 -4.91 1.31 7.04
N PRO A 34 -5.14 2.60 6.83
CA PRO A 34 -4.22 3.59 6.24
C PRO A 34 -3.41 4.41 7.24
N TYR A 35 -3.43 4.10 8.56
CA TYR A 35 -2.81 4.99 9.55
C TYR A 35 -1.31 4.74 9.78
N TYR A 36 -0.75 3.62 9.33
CA TYR A 36 0.68 3.28 9.43
C TYR A 36 1.29 3.41 10.84
N VAL A 37 0.47 3.28 11.89
CA VAL A 37 0.92 3.28 13.29
C VAL A 37 1.72 2.00 13.59
N MET A 38 1.29 0.89 13.01
CA MET A 38 1.99 -0.39 12.97
C MET A 38 2.43 -0.62 11.53
N ASN A 39 3.74 -0.61 11.26
CA ASN A 39 4.26 -0.58 9.90
C ASN A 39 5.60 -1.34 9.75
N ALA A 40 6.13 -1.37 8.52
CA ALA A 40 7.34 -2.10 8.17
C ALA A 40 8.65 -1.52 8.74
N GLU A 41 8.66 -0.30 9.27
CA GLU A 41 9.82 0.26 9.97
C GLU A 41 9.97 -0.29 11.39
N GLN A 42 9.03 -1.12 11.81
CA GLN A 42 9.00 -1.86 13.07
C GLN A 42 9.05 -3.37 12.73
N PRO A 43 10.21 -3.93 12.43
CA PRO A 43 10.32 -5.29 11.88
C PRO A 43 9.77 -6.37 12.81
N GLU A 44 9.74 -6.12 14.11
CA GLU A 44 9.12 -6.98 15.11
C GLU A 44 7.61 -7.16 14.94
N ASN A 45 6.94 -6.21 14.28
CA ASN A 45 5.51 -6.26 14.02
C ASN A 45 5.14 -7.03 12.74
N ILE A 46 6.07 -7.25 11.83
CA ILE A 46 5.80 -7.90 10.54
C ILE A 46 5.12 -9.27 10.69
N PRO A 47 5.56 -10.17 11.58
CA PRO A 47 4.90 -11.45 11.77
C PRO A 47 3.44 -11.31 12.24
N LEU A 48 3.17 -10.35 13.13
CA LEU A 48 1.82 -10.08 13.62
C LEU A 48 0.94 -9.49 12.51
N ILE A 49 1.47 -8.55 11.73
CA ILE A 49 0.77 -7.95 10.58
C ILE A 49 0.37 -9.03 9.59
N LYS A 50 1.33 -9.83 9.10
CA LYS A 50 1.07 -10.93 8.15
C LYS A 50 0.02 -11.90 8.67
N LYS A 51 0.18 -12.38 9.88
CA LYS A 51 -0.76 -13.30 10.52
C LYS A 51 -2.18 -12.72 10.60
N SER A 52 -2.32 -11.45 10.93
CA SER A 52 -3.62 -10.77 11.03
C SER A 52 -4.31 -10.63 9.68
N ILE A 53 -3.55 -10.28 8.62
CA ILE A 53 -4.06 -10.20 7.25
C ILE A 53 -4.49 -11.60 6.77
N GLU A 54 -3.66 -12.61 6.96
CA GLU A 54 -3.94 -13.99 6.56
C GLU A 54 -5.18 -14.52 7.28
N HIS A 55 -5.32 -14.26 8.58
CA HIS A 55 -6.50 -14.65 9.33
C HIS A 55 -7.76 -13.95 8.82
N TRP A 56 -7.71 -12.63 8.59
CA TRP A 56 -8.81 -11.89 8.00
C TRP A 56 -9.20 -12.47 6.64
N GLN A 57 -8.23 -12.66 5.75
CA GLN A 57 -8.45 -13.19 4.39
C GLN A 57 -8.88 -14.66 4.38
N SER A 58 -8.66 -15.42 5.45
CA SER A 58 -9.16 -16.79 5.58
C SER A 58 -10.67 -16.88 5.77
N LYS A 59 -11.32 -15.81 6.24
CA LYS A 59 -12.77 -15.74 6.49
C LYS A 59 -13.52 -15.35 5.20
N LYS A 60 -13.74 -16.31 4.31
CA LYS A 60 -14.19 -16.06 2.92
C LYS A 60 -15.62 -15.52 2.75
N GLY A 61 -16.51 -15.65 3.74
CA GLY A 61 -17.95 -15.47 3.54
C GLY A 61 -18.42 -14.08 3.10
N ALA A 62 -17.72 -13.01 3.49
CA ALA A 62 -18.11 -11.63 3.19
C ALA A 62 -17.01 -10.79 2.50
N LEU A 63 -15.92 -11.41 2.08
CA LEU A 63 -14.85 -10.71 1.38
C LEU A 63 -15.35 -10.21 0.02
N GLN A 64 -14.92 -9.01 -0.35
CA GLN A 64 -15.25 -8.33 -1.60
C GLN A 64 -13.96 -7.75 -2.21
N GLY A 65 -14.05 -7.12 -3.38
CA GLY A 65 -12.90 -6.50 -4.04
C GLY A 65 -12.17 -5.49 -3.13
N TYR A 66 -12.89 -4.72 -2.33
CA TYR A 66 -12.31 -3.82 -1.33
C TYR A 66 -11.43 -4.55 -0.29
N SER A 67 -11.78 -5.78 0.08
CA SER A 67 -10.95 -6.59 0.98
C SER A 67 -9.62 -6.96 0.36
N LEU A 68 -9.61 -7.24 -0.93
CA LEU A 68 -8.41 -7.62 -1.67
C LEU A 68 -7.49 -6.42 -1.90
N SER A 69 -8.05 -5.26 -2.26
CA SER A 69 -7.24 -4.03 -2.37
C SER A 69 -6.62 -3.62 -1.02
N GLY A 70 -7.38 -3.71 0.08
CA GLY A 70 -6.85 -3.43 1.41
C GLY A 70 -5.68 -4.35 1.80
N ALA A 71 -5.80 -5.65 1.51
CA ALA A 71 -4.70 -6.60 1.72
C ALA A 71 -3.49 -6.27 0.82
N ALA A 72 -3.71 -5.91 -0.44
CA ALA A 72 -2.66 -5.49 -1.37
C ALA A 72 -1.89 -4.27 -0.84
N SER A 73 -2.59 -3.22 -0.37
CA SER A 73 -1.97 -2.04 0.23
C SER A 73 -1.13 -2.37 1.47
N MET A 74 -1.62 -3.27 2.35
CA MET A 74 -0.86 -3.70 3.53
C MET A 74 0.41 -4.47 3.15
N TYR A 75 0.36 -5.34 2.12
CA TYR A 75 1.55 -6.03 1.62
C TYR A 75 2.50 -5.07 0.89
N ALA A 76 1.98 -4.10 0.12
CA ALA A 76 2.80 -3.05 -0.50
C ALA A 76 3.53 -2.21 0.56
N MET A 77 2.87 -1.86 1.68
CA MET A 77 3.50 -1.17 2.81
C MET A 77 4.66 -1.98 3.40
N MET A 78 4.55 -3.30 3.41
CA MET A 78 5.63 -4.19 3.87
C MET A 78 6.74 -4.42 2.82
N GLY A 79 6.63 -3.86 1.62
CA GLY A 79 7.56 -4.09 0.51
C GLY A 79 7.39 -5.43 -0.19
N ASP A 80 6.31 -6.15 0.08
CA ASP A 80 6.01 -7.46 -0.52
C ASP A 80 5.13 -7.26 -1.76
N GLY A 81 5.76 -6.76 -2.84
CA GLY A 81 5.07 -6.42 -4.09
C GLY A 81 4.47 -7.63 -4.80
N ASP A 82 5.11 -8.80 -4.71
CA ASP A 82 4.59 -10.02 -5.33
C ASP A 82 3.27 -10.43 -4.68
N LYS A 83 3.20 -10.38 -3.35
CA LYS A 83 1.96 -10.72 -2.63
C LYS A 83 0.88 -9.65 -2.84
N ALA A 84 1.25 -8.39 -2.90
CA ALA A 84 0.32 -7.31 -3.22
C ALA A 84 -0.28 -7.49 -4.63
N LEU A 85 0.55 -7.81 -5.63
CA LEU A 85 0.10 -8.07 -7.00
C LEU A 85 -0.81 -9.31 -7.08
N GLU A 86 -0.53 -10.36 -6.31
CA GLU A 86 -1.40 -11.56 -6.23
C GLU A 86 -2.83 -11.17 -5.81
N TYR A 87 -3.00 -10.33 -4.78
CA TYR A 87 -4.30 -9.83 -4.35
C TYR A 87 -4.97 -8.93 -5.39
N LEU A 88 -4.22 -8.08 -6.08
CA LEU A 88 -4.74 -7.25 -7.18
C LEU A 88 -5.21 -8.10 -8.36
N HIS A 89 -4.47 -9.16 -8.72
CA HIS A 89 -4.90 -10.11 -9.75
C HIS A 89 -6.16 -10.86 -9.33
N GLN A 90 -6.25 -11.28 -8.07
CA GLN A 90 -7.47 -11.92 -7.55
C GLN A 90 -8.66 -10.97 -7.65
N LEU A 91 -8.50 -9.71 -7.23
CA LEU A 91 -9.55 -8.68 -7.37
C LEU A 91 -9.99 -8.54 -8.83
N HIS A 92 -9.03 -8.40 -9.75
CA HIS A 92 -9.31 -8.27 -11.16
C HIS A 92 -10.10 -9.48 -11.71
N ASN A 93 -9.69 -10.68 -11.38
CA ASN A 93 -10.27 -11.89 -11.93
C ASN A 93 -11.66 -12.22 -11.34
N GLU A 94 -11.89 -11.92 -10.07
CA GLU A 94 -13.12 -12.28 -9.38
C GLU A 94 -14.19 -11.18 -9.42
N PHE A 95 -13.78 -9.91 -9.48
CA PHE A 95 -14.67 -8.76 -9.27
C PHE A 95 -14.77 -7.80 -10.45
N ILE A 96 -13.91 -7.88 -11.47
CA ILE A 96 -14.03 -7.08 -12.69
C ILE A 96 -14.62 -7.94 -13.80
N GLN A 97 -15.68 -7.46 -14.42
CA GLN A 97 -16.33 -8.13 -15.54
C GLN A 97 -15.69 -7.72 -16.88
N PRO A 98 -15.92 -8.48 -17.97
CA PRO A 98 -15.39 -8.12 -19.29
C PRO A 98 -15.82 -6.73 -19.81
N ASN A 99 -16.92 -6.20 -19.32
CA ASN A 99 -17.38 -4.83 -19.61
C ASN A 99 -16.78 -3.77 -18.69
N THR A 100 -15.75 -4.12 -17.91
CA THR A 100 -15.04 -3.27 -16.96
C THR A 100 -15.85 -2.82 -15.72
N LEU A 101 -17.07 -3.32 -15.55
CA LEU A 101 -17.87 -3.06 -14.36
C LEU A 101 -17.49 -4.01 -13.22
N TYR A 102 -17.67 -3.54 -11.99
CA TYR A 102 -17.45 -4.33 -10.79
C TYR A 102 -18.66 -5.22 -10.48
N LYS A 103 -18.37 -6.46 -10.08
CA LYS A 103 -19.38 -7.42 -9.62
C LYS A 103 -19.33 -7.49 -8.08
N GLU A 104 -20.02 -6.59 -7.44
CA GLU A 104 -20.19 -6.59 -5.98
C GLU A 104 -21.68 -6.48 -5.60
N SER A 105 -21.98 -6.44 -4.30
CA SER A 105 -23.34 -6.46 -3.75
C SER A 105 -24.16 -5.19 -4.01
N GLY A 106 -23.65 -4.25 -4.80
CA GLY A 106 -24.31 -2.99 -5.16
C GLY A 106 -23.41 -2.07 -5.95
N PRO A 107 -23.87 -0.85 -6.28
CA PRO A 107 -23.06 0.15 -6.95
C PRO A 107 -22.02 0.72 -5.96
N VAL A 108 -20.84 0.12 -5.92
CA VAL A 108 -19.73 0.55 -5.06
C VAL A 108 -18.69 1.30 -5.88
N ILE A 109 -18.21 2.41 -5.35
CA ILE A 109 -17.12 3.20 -5.94
C ILE A 109 -15.82 3.06 -5.16
N GLU A 110 -15.89 2.63 -3.92
CA GLU A 110 -14.69 2.46 -3.08
C GLU A 110 -13.73 1.41 -3.63
N THR A 111 -14.21 0.32 -4.22
CA THR A 111 -13.36 -0.75 -4.74
C THR A 111 -12.48 -0.32 -5.92
N PRO A 112 -13.00 0.30 -7.01
CA PRO A 112 -12.14 0.79 -8.08
C PRO A 112 -11.14 1.84 -7.61
N LEU A 113 -11.54 2.74 -6.72
CA LEU A 113 -10.65 3.76 -6.19
C LEU A 113 -9.56 3.15 -5.30
N SER A 114 -9.90 2.20 -4.42
CA SER A 114 -8.93 1.53 -3.57
C SER A 114 -8.00 0.61 -4.37
N MET A 115 -8.48 -0.02 -5.45
CA MET A 115 -7.63 -0.79 -6.37
C MET A 115 -6.60 0.10 -7.06
N ALA A 116 -7.02 1.26 -7.56
CA ALA A 116 -6.12 2.24 -8.17
C ALA A 116 -5.06 2.73 -7.16
N GLN A 117 -5.49 3.04 -5.93
CA GLN A 117 -4.59 3.42 -4.84
C GLN A 117 -3.59 2.30 -4.53
N SER A 118 -4.04 1.06 -4.36
CA SER A 118 -3.16 -0.08 -4.08
C SER A 118 -2.15 -0.32 -5.21
N LEU A 119 -2.55 -0.10 -6.46
CA LEU A 119 -1.64 -0.19 -7.60
C LEU A 119 -0.57 0.91 -7.56
N HIS A 120 -0.96 2.15 -7.23
CA HIS A 120 0.00 3.25 -7.06
C HIS A 120 0.98 2.98 -5.93
N GLU A 121 0.55 2.36 -4.85
CA GLU A 121 1.37 2.06 -3.67
C GLU A 121 2.47 1.02 -3.94
N LEU A 122 2.41 0.27 -5.03
CA LEU A 122 3.54 -0.54 -5.49
C LEU A 122 4.73 0.34 -5.91
N SER A 123 4.44 1.52 -6.48
CA SER A 123 5.43 2.42 -7.09
C SER A 123 5.75 3.64 -6.24
N LEU A 124 4.79 4.16 -5.48
CA LEU A 124 4.94 5.40 -4.72
C LEU A 124 4.15 5.33 -3.40
N GLN A 125 4.83 5.58 -2.29
CA GLN A 125 4.18 5.67 -0.98
C GLN A 125 4.68 6.89 -0.22
N TYR A 126 3.76 7.58 0.47
CA TYR A 126 4.10 8.64 1.41
C TYR A 126 3.39 8.40 2.75
N TRP A 127 4.16 8.08 3.78
CA TRP A 127 3.66 7.92 5.14
C TRP A 127 4.77 8.19 6.16
N ASN A 128 4.40 8.61 7.37
CA ASN A 128 5.32 9.01 8.43
C ASN A 128 6.36 10.06 7.98
N GLY A 129 5.97 10.97 7.08
CA GLY A 129 6.83 12.04 6.59
C GLY A 129 7.95 11.57 5.64
N VAL A 130 7.88 10.36 5.12
CA VAL A 130 8.87 9.78 4.20
C VAL A 130 8.21 9.38 2.89
N LEU A 131 8.74 9.90 1.79
CA LEU A 131 8.40 9.49 0.44
C LEU A 131 9.24 8.26 0.07
N ARG A 132 8.60 7.22 -0.43
CA ARG A 132 9.23 5.97 -0.84
C ARG A 132 8.97 5.73 -2.32
N ILE A 133 10.05 5.64 -3.09
CA ILE A 133 10.00 5.42 -4.54
C ILE A 133 10.25 3.94 -4.79
N PHE A 134 9.36 3.32 -5.55
CA PHE A 134 9.38 1.90 -5.90
C PHE A 134 9.54 0.96 -4.69
N PRO A 135 8.73 1.18 -3.62
CA PRO A 135 8.89 0.45 -2.36
C PRO A 135 8.49 -1.03 -2.46
N ALA A 136 7.63 -1.40 -3.42
CA ALA A 136 7.03 -2.73 -3.50
C ALA A 136 6.83 -3.19 -4.95
N ILE A 137 7.83 -2.99 -5.81
CA ILE A 137 7.75 -3.46 -7.20
C ILE A 137 7.75 -4.99 -7.23
N PRO A 138 6.75 -5.61 -7.87
CA PRO A 138 6.72 -7.06 -8.04
C PRO A 138 7.95 -7.58 -8.81
N SER A 139 8.43 -8.75 -8.45
CA SER A 139 9.63 -9.34 -9.05
C SER A 139 9.52 -9.59 -10.56
N SER A 140 8.28 -9.72 -11.06
CA SER A 140 7.97 -9.87 -12.49
C SER A 140 8.06 -8.56 -13.28
N TRP A 141 8.00 -7.40 -12.62
CA TRP A 141 8.08 -6.09 -13.28
C TRP A 141 9.54 -5.64 -13.38
N LYS A 142 10.04 -5.53 -14.61
CA LYS A 142 11.44 -5.14 -14.85
C LYS A 142 11.59 -3.65 -15.11
N ASP A 143 10.60 -3.08 -15.75
CA ASP A 143 10.58 -1.67 -16.14
C ASP A 143 9.26 -1.05 -15.72
N VAL A 144 9.36 0.03 -14.94
CA VAL A 144 8.21 0.78 -14.41
C VAL A 144 8.55 2.26 -14.45
N SER A 145 7.62 3.08 -14.91
CA SER A 145 7.75 4.53 -14.83
C SER A 145 6.42 5.18 -14.51
N PHE A 146 6.49 6.33 -13.89
CA PHE A 146 5.33 7.20 -13.68
C PHE A 146 5.76 8.67 -13.73
N ASP A 147 4.83 9.52 -14.12
CA ASP A 147 5.07 10.95 -14.29
C ASP A 147 4.04 11.79 -13.51
N ASN A 148 4.57 12.78 -12.78
CA ASN A 148 3.78 13.79 -12.11
C ASN A 148 2.72 13.26 -11.12
N PHE A 149 3.01 12.18 -10.40
CA PHE A 149 2.15 11.71 -9.32
C PHE A 149 2.20 12.71 -8.16
N LEU A 150 1.04 13.24 -7.79
CA LEU A 150 0.92 14.17 -6.65
C LEU A 150 0.88 13.39 -5.34
N THR A 151 1.72 13.81 -4.40
CA THR A 151 1.75 13.27 -3.03
C THR A 151 1.01 14.17 -2.05
N ASP A 152 0.63 13.62 -0.89
CA ASP A 152 0.03 14.39 0.22
C ASP A 152 0.94 15.51 0.73
N ALA A 153 2.25 15.40 0.51
CA ALA A 153 3.23 16.44 0.83
C ALA A 153 3.33 17.55 -0.23
N ALA A 154 2.41 17.58 -1.21
CA ALA A 154 2.38 18.54 -2.30
C ALA A 154 3.65 18.57 -3.18
N PHE A 155 4.22 17.40 -3.44
CA PHE A 155 5.25 17.19 -4.45
C PHE A 155 4.66 16.43 -5.63
N LEU A 156 4.97 16.89 -6.84
CA LEU A 156 4.83 16.08 -8.05
C LEU A 156 6.08 15.22 -8.18
N VAL A 157 5.88 13.93 -8.38
CA VAL A 157 6.94 12.94 -8.44
C VAL A 157 6.89 12.25 -9.78
N SER A 158 8.04 12.19 -10.45
CA SER A 158 8.27 11.34 -11.61
C SER A 158 9.46 10.42 -11.32
N ALA A 159 9.36 9.16 -11.71
CA ALA A 159 10.44 8.22 -11.46
C ALA A 159 10.50 7.11 -12.51
N LYS A 160 11.69 6.54 -12.68
CA LYS A 160 11.99 5.49 -13.62
C LYS A 160 12.73 4.35 -12.95
N TYR A 161 12.22 3.14 -13.14
CA TYR A 161 12.78 1.89 -12.68
C TYR A 161 13.05 1.01 -13.89
N GLU A 162 14.28 0.56 -14.09
CA GLU A 162 14.68 -0.28 -15.20
C GLU A 162 15.66 -1.35 -14.72
N ASN A 163 15.54 -2.54 -15.30
CA ASN A 163 16.42 -3.66 -14.98
C ASN A 163 16.49 -3.97 -13.47
N GLY A 164 15.38 -3.80 -12.75
CA GLY A 164 15.32 -4.09 -11.33
C GLY A 164 15.91 -3.02 -10.41
N GLN A 165 16.13 -1.80 -10.87
CA GLN A 165 16.72 -0.71 -10.09
C GLN A 165 16.10 0.64 -10.42
N THR A 166 15.97 1.50 -9.41
CA THR A 166 15.60 2.91 -9.61
C THR A 166 16.72 3.63 -10.34
N GLN A 167 16.40 4.24 -11.48
CA GLN A 167 17.36 4.97 -12.34
C GLN A 167 17.30 6.46 -12.07
N GLU A 168 16.11 7.03 -12.01
CA GLU A 168 15.88 8.46 -11.93
C GLU A 168 14.68 8.77 -11.06
N VAL A 169 14.75 9.88 -10.33
CA VAL A 169 13.65 10.44 -9.56
C VAL A 169 13.67 11.95 -9.71
N THR A 170 12.56 12.52 -10.16
CA THR A 170 12.36 13.97 -10.23
C THR A 170 11.25 14.38 -9.25
N LEU A 171 11.54 15.38 -8.43
CA LEU A 171 10.60 15.95 -7.46
C LEU A 171 10.35 17.42 -7.80
N THR A 172 9.10 17.77 -8.00
CA THR A 172 8.70 19.17 -8.20
C THR A 172 7.86 19.63 -7.03
N ALA A 173 8.41 20.49 -6.17
CA ALA A 173 7.70 21.05 -5.03
C ALA A 173 6.62 22.02 -5.49
N GLN A 174 5.39 21.83 -5.02
CA GLN A 174 4.27 22.77 -5.25
C GLN A 174 4.26 23.88 -4.20
N HIS A 175 4.87 23.65 -3.05
CA HIS A 175 5.03 24.61 -1.95
C HIS A 175 6.41 24.43 -1.30
N ASN A 176 6.85 25.46 -0.56
CA ASN A 176 8.07 25.34 0.22
C ASN A 176 7.91 24.31 1.34
N GLY A 177 8.88 23.43 1.50
CA GLY A 177 8.85 22.40 2.52
C GLY A 177 10.05 21.47 2.44
N GLU A 178 10.22 20.68 3.47
CA GLU A 178 11.21 19.61 3.54
C GLU A 178 10.54 18.27 3.29
N ILE A 179 11.25 17.37 2.62
CA ILE A 179 10.79 16.00 2.39
C ILE A 179 11.95 15.03 2.58
N LYS A 180 11.66 13.91 3.25
CA LYS A 180 12.58 12.78 3.32
C LYS A 180 12.22 11.79 2.23
N VAL A 181 13.21 11.36 1.44
CA VAL A 181 12.99 10.50 0.28
C VAL A 181 13.84 9.24 0.38
N LYS A 182 13.22 8.08 0.22
CA LYS A 182 13.87 6.79 0.02
C LYS A 182 13.75 6.42 -1.47
N THR A 183 14.81 6.60 -2.23
CA THR A 183 14.81 6.38 -3.69
C THR A 183 15.20 4.95 -4.09
N GLY A 184 15.89 4.20 -3.22
CA GLY A 184 16.53 2.94 -3.58
C GLY A 184 17.82 3.10 -4.41
N ILE A 185 18.20 4.31 -4.81
CA ILE A 185 19.42 4.60 -5.55
C ILE A 185 20.61 4.56 -4.58
N LYS A 186 21.66 3.81 -4.93
CA LYS A 186 22.91 3.80 -4.16
C LYS A 186 23.73 5.04 -4.47
N ASN A 187 24.11 5.81 -3.43
CA ASN A 187 24.90 7.05 -3.57
C ASN A 187 24.27 8.03 -4.56
N PRO A 188 23.04 8.51 -4.34
CA PRO A 188 22.36 9.36 -5.28
C PRO A 188 23.08 10.70 -5.43
N GLU A 189 23.35 11.09 -6.68
CA GLU A 189 23.69 12.47 -7.01
C GLU A 189 22.40 13.24 -7.26
N TYR A 190 22.33 14.48 -6.81
CA TYR A 190 21.15 15.30 -7.01
C TYR A 190 21.47 16.71 -7.47
N THR A 191 20.62 17.27 -8.27
CA THR A 191 20.68 18.66 -8.73
C THR A 191 19.44 19.40 -8.29
N ILE A 192 19.59 20.56 -7.69
CA ILE A 192 18.47 21.45 -7.37
C ILE A 192 18.37 22.49 -8.47
N THR A 193 17.24 22.50 -9.18
CA THR A 193 16.93 23.52 -10.20
C THR A 193 15.84 24.44 -9.66
N GLY A 194 16.07 25.76 -9.78
CA GLY A 194 15.16 26.77 -9.29
C GLY A 194 15.70 27.52 -8.06
N LYS A 195 15.12 28.69 -7.83
CA LYS A 195 15.48 29.50 -6.66
C LYS A 195 14.62 29.05 -5.49
N GLY A 196 15.19 28.34 -4.54
CA GLY A 196 14.59 28.26 -3.21
C GLY A 196 14.45 29.68 -2.67
N LYS A 197 13.26 30.02 -2.23
CA LYS A 197 13.03 31.25 -1.47
C LYS A 197 13.22 30.96 0.00
#